data_06ed10d38f06c2c1973b71243821dd04
#
_entry.id   06ed10d38f06c2c1973b71243821dd04
#
_cell.length_a   1.000
_cell.length_b   1.000
_cell.length_c   1.000
_cell.angle_alpha   90.00
_cell.angle_beta   90.00
_cell.angle_gamma   90.00
#
_symmetry.space_group_name_H-M   'P 1'
#
loop_
_entity.id
_entity.type
_entity.pdbx_description
1 polymer ?
#
loop_
_entity_poly.entity_id
_entity_poly.type
_entity_poly.pdbx_seq_one_letter_code
_entity_poly.pdbx_strand_id
1 'polypeptide(L)'
;MGERTGNDHRDLIKQVLDDGAGPARSALAASWRRSMTLYGLDPESRGQVATLTETQLRAAREAMEPMTRAAQGVLDRLFLAVGDAGCCVLLCDAEGVPVERRGAATDDETFHRWGLWPGAVWSEAVEGTNGIGTALAEKRPVTIHRDQHFHARNTGLSCTSHPIHDPLGRLAGALDVSSCRADQTEAMLGLIAAAVADAARAIEAQAFRQAFAEARIVLAGDAAERNTAALLAVDRHDLVVGAKRAARLALSITDERIAGQLAASEVLGGAGGIEADLLEAERGAVRRALARNGGNVSAAARALGVSRATLHRKLHRLGLAGAPH
;
A
#
# COMPACT_ATOMS: atom_id res chain seq x y z
N MET A 1 25.89 -19.44 -24.39
CA MET A 1 25.41 -19.65 -23.00
C MET A 1 24.27 -20.66 -23.12
N GLY A 2 24.52 -21.95 -22.73
CA GLY A 2 23.60 -23.04 -23.03
C GLY A 2 22.23 -22.84 -22.37
N GLU A 3 21.18 -23.16 -23.11
CA GLU A 3 19.83 -23.33 -22.56
C GLU A 3 19.89 -24.38 -21.48
N ARG A 4 19.61 -24.00 -20.22
CA ARG A 4 19.37 -24.96 -19.15
C ARG A 4 18.14 -25.77 -19.55
N THR A 5 18.30 -27.10 -19.61
CA THR A 5 17.18 -28.00 -19.92
C THR A 5 16.18 -27.96 -18.75
N GLY A 6 14.89 -28.21 -19.02
CA GLY A 6 13.85 -28.19 -17.98
C GLY A 6 14.17 -29.08 -16.77
N ASN A 7 14.88 -30.15 -16.95
CA ASN A 7 15.31 -31.04 -15.87
C ASN A 7 16.21 -30.33 -14.82
N ASP A 8 17.06 -29.39 -15.27
CA ASP A 8 17.94 -28.61 -14.39
C ASP A 8 17.16 -27.66 -13.46
N HIS A 9 16.03 -27.11 -13.91
CA HIS A 9 15.21 -26.20 -13.11
C HIS A 9 14.44 -26.93 -11.99
N ARG A 10 13.84 -28.07 -12.30
CA ARG A 10 13.20 -28.94 -11.31
C ARG A 10 14.20 -29.39 -10.22
N ASP A 11 15.41 -29.77 -10.63
CA ASP A 11 16.45 -30.24 -9.72
C ASP A 11 16.93 -29.11 -8.81
N LEU A 12 17.04 -27.87 -9.31
CA LEU A 12 17.31 -26.67 -8.51
C LEU A 12 16.25 -26.49 -7.41
N ILE A 13 14.97 -26.53 -7.77
CA ILE A 13 13.87 -26.39 -6.80
C ILE A 13 13.93 -27.50 -5.74
N LYS A 14 14.11 -28.76 -6.15
CA LYS A 14 14.22 -29.89 -5.22
C LYS A 14 15.41 -29.72 -4.26
N GLN A 15 16.57 -29.36 -4.77
CA GLN A 15 17.78 -29.18 -3.96
C GLN A 15 17.56 -28.13 -2.85
N VAL A 16 16.87 -27.00 -3.17
CA VAL A 16 16.54 -25.97 -2.18
C VAL A 16 15.51 -26.47 -1.17
N LEU A 17 14.58 -27.33 -1.58
CA LEU A 17 13.54 -27.87 -0.69
C LEU A 17 14.05 -29.00 0.20
N ASP A 18 15.05 -29.76 -0.24
CA ASP A 18 15.70 -30.83 0.54
C ASP A 18 16.55 -30.26 1.69
N ASP A 19 17.00 -29.00 1.59
CA ASP A 19 17.52 -28.25 2.74
C ASP A 19 16.35 -27.88 3.66
N GLY A 20 16.05 -28.73 4.63
CA GLY A 20 14.88 -28.62 5.52
C GLY A 20 14.74 -27.30 6.28
N ALA A 21 15.79 -26.46 6.36
CA ALA A 21 15.78 -25.13 6.95
C ALA A 21 15.49 -24.02 5.92
N GLY A 22 15.54 -24.29 4.63
CA GLY A 22 15.37 -23.33 3.54
C GLY A 22 14.06 -22.54 3.61
N PRO A 23 12.88 -23.20 3.72
CA PRO A 23 11.58 -22.52 3.76
C PRO A 23 11.35 -21.63 4.99
N ALA A 24 11.98 -21.94 6.11
CA ALA A 24 11.87 -21.09 7.31
C ALA A 24 12.72 -19.82 7.23
N ARG A 25 13.70 -19.77 6.33
CA ARG A 25 14.65 -18.67 6.17
C ARG A 25 14.44 -17.86 4.90
N SER A 26 13.71 -18.38 3.91
CA SER A 26 13.52 -17.76 2.60
C SER A 26 12.06 -17.85 2.16
N ALA A 27 11.46 -16.70 1.86
CA ALA A 27 10.11 -16.63 1.29
C ALA A 27 10.03 -17.32 -0.08
N LEU A 28 11.11 -17.28 -0.86
CA LEU A 28 11.19 -17.98 -2.14
C LEU A 28 11.06 -19.50 -1.92
N ALA A 29 11.85 -20.07 -1.02
CA ALA A 29 11.77 -21.49 -0.69
C ALA A 29 10.43 -21.89 -0.07
N ALA A 30 9.82 -21.02 0.76
CA ALA A 30 8.49 -21.23 1.30
C ALA A 30 7.42 -21.27 0.19
N SER A 31 7.51 -20.36 -0.78
CA SER A 31 6.62 -20.30 -1.94
C SER A 31 6.81 -21.52 -2.85
N TRP A 32 8.04 -21.93 -3.15
CA TRP A 32 8.32 -23.16 -3.90
C TRP A 32 7.74 -24.41 -3.21
N ARG A 33 7.87 -24.49 -1.88
CA ARG A 33 7.28 -25.59 -1.12
C ARG A 33 5.75 -25.57 -1.24
N ARG A 34 5.08 -24.44 -1.08
CA ARG A 34 3.62 -24.34 -1.27
C ARG A 34 3.22 -24.77 -2.68
N SER A 35 3.94 -24.29 -3.69
CA SER A 35 3.68 -24.63 -5.10
C SER A 35 3.72 -26.13 -5.34
N MET A 36 4.74 -26.83 -4.83
CA MET A 36 4.86 -28.27 -5.01
C MET A 36 3.93 -29.09 -4.11
N THR A 37 3.87 -28.76 -2.80
CA THR A 37 3.25 -29.66 -1.82
C THR A 37 1.80 -29.31 -1.49
N LEU A 38 1.46 -28.02 -1.48
CA LEU A 38 0.09 -27.56 -1.22
C LEU A 38 -0.76 -27.51 -2.47
N TYR A 39 -0.19 -27.00 -3.56
CA TYR A 39 -0.91 -26.82 -4.82
C TYR A 39 -0.67 -27.96 -5.83
N GLY A 40 0.28 -28.85 -5.58
CA GLY A 40 0.56 -30.00 -6.43
C GLY A 40 1.04 -29.65 -7.83
N LEU A 41 1.67 -28.48 -8.00
CA LEU A 41 2.14 -27.99 -9.29
C LEU A 41 3.41 -28.69 -9.73
N ASP A 42 3.55 -28.85 -11.06
CA ASP A 42 4.78 -29.36 -11.69
C ASP A 42 5.59 -28.19 -12.28
N PRO A 43 6.86 -27.99 -11.86
CA PRO A 43 7.73 -26.94 -12.42
C PRO A 43 7.89 -27.00 -13.94
N GLU A 44 7.81 -28.21 -14.51
CA GLU A 44 8.00 -28.47 -15.95
C GLU A 44 6.71 -28.33 -16.77
N SER A 45 5.59 -27.95 -16.12
CA SER A 45 4.33 -27.75 -16.83
C SER A 45 4.49 -26.75 -17.98
N ARG A 46 4.08 -27.14 -19.18
CA ARG A 46 4.12 -26.34 -20.41
C ARG A 46 2.78 -25.71 -20.78
N GLY A 47 1.79 -25.76 -19.87
CA GLY A 47 0.49 -25.13 -20.07
C GLY A 47 0.61 -23.62 -20.27
N GLN A 48 -0.38 -23.02 -20.90
CA GLN A 48 -0.53 -21.56 -20.95
C GLN A 48 -1.06 -21.04 -19.62
N VAL A 49 -0.82 -19.75 -19.35
CA VAL A 49 -1.42 -19.07 -18.20
C VAL A 49 -2.94 -19.13 -18.31
N ALA A 50 -3.60 -19.53 -17.24
CA ALA A 50 -5.05 -19.59 -17.19
C ALA A 50 -5.62 -18.16 -17.33
N THR A 51 -6.76 -18.06 -18.01
CA THR A 51 -7.42 -16.77 -18.25
C THR A 51 -8.88 -16.81 -17.83
N LEU A 52 -9.37 -15.70 -17.32
CA LEU A 52 -10.79 -15.49 -17.03
C LEU A 52 -11.61 -15.35 -18.31
N THR A 53 -12.88 -15.69 -18.24
CA THR A 53 -13.85 -15.31 -19.26
C THR A 53 -14.07 -13.79 -19.24
N GLU A 54 -14.56 -13.23 -20.35
CA GLU A 54 -14.89 -11.80 -20.45
C GLU A 54 -15.82 -11.33 -19.32
N THR A 55 -16.81 -12.14 -18.96
CA THR A 55 -17.77 -11.84 -17.90
C THR A 55 -17.09 -11.80 -16.51
N GLN A 56 -16.18 -12.74 -16.25
CA GLN A 56 -15.42 -12.77 -14.98
C GLN A 56 -14.45 -11.59 -14.90
N LEU A 57 -13.74 -11.26 -15.99
CA LEU A 57 -12.86 -10.11 -16.03
C LEU A 57 -13.62 -8.79 -15.80
N ARG A 58 -14.80 -8.65 -16.37
CA ARG A 58 -15.65 -7.48 -16.14
C ARG A 58 -16.04 -7.36 -14.67
N ALA A 59 -16.47 -8.45 -14.04
CA ALA A 59 -16.78 -8.46 -12.61
C ALA A 59 -15.56 -8.10 -11.73
N ALA A 60 -14.36 -8.61 -12.05
CA ALA A 60 -13.12 -8.25 -11.37
C ALA A 60 -12.81 -6.75 -11.52
N ARG A 61 -12.97 -6.18 -12.72
CA ARG A 61 -12.81 -4.74 -12.98
C ARG A 61 -13.81 -3.89 -12.22
N GLU A 62 -15.07 -4.30 -12.15
CA GLU A 62 -16.11 -3.61 -11.39
C GLU A 62 -15.78 -3.60 -9.88
N ALA A 63 -15.35 -4.72 -9.33
CA ALA A 63 -14.93 -4.82 -7.93
C ALA A 63 -13.72 -3.95 -7.61
N MET A 64 -12.76 -3.84 -8.53
CA MET A 64 -11.54 -3.05 -8.40
C MET A 64 -11.70 -1.59 -8.82
N GLU A 65 -12.87 -1.16 -9.30
CA GLU A 65 -13.08 0.17 -9.88
C GLU A 65 -12.61 1.31 -8.97
N PRO A 66 -12.91 1.35 -7.65
CA PRO A 66 -12.44 2.43 -6.78
C PRO A 66 -10.91 2.50 -6.69
N MET A 67 -10.24 1.34 -6.63
CA MET A 67 -8.77 1.27 -6.59
C MET A 67 -8.16 1.63 -7.94
N THR A 68 -8.74 1.15 -9.02
CA THR A 68 -8.31 1.46 -10.40
C THR A 68 -8.42 2.94 -10.69
N ARG A 69 -9.51 3.59 -10.28
CA ARG A 69 -9.69 5.05 -10.42
C ARG A 69 -8.62 5.83 -9.66
N ALA A 70 -8.32 5.42 -8.43
CA ALA A 70 -7.26 6.03 -7.63
C ALA A 70 -5.87 5.81 -8.23
N ALA A 71 -5.67 4.70 -8.94
CA ALA A 71 -4.38 4.30 -9.48
C ALA A 71 -4.01 4.98 -10.80
N GLN A 72 -4.96 5.45 -11.62
CA GLN A 72 -4.72 5.86 -13.02
C GLN A 72 -3.47 6.73 -13.19
N GLY A 73 -3.42 7.90 -12.57
CA GLY A 73 -2.29 8.82 -12.71
C GLY A 73 -1.00 8.32 -12.05
N VAL A 74 -1.08 7.36 -11.13
CA VAL A 74 0.11 6.74 -10.52
C VAL A 74 0.68 5.69 -11.47
N LEU A 75 -0.17 4.86 -12.09
CA LEU A 75 0.24 3.87 -13.09
C LEU A 75 0.93 4.54 -14.29
N ASP A 76 0.37 5.66 -14.77
CA ASP A 76 0.96 6.42 -15.88
C ASP A 76 2.36 6.93 -15.53
N ARG A 77 2.55 7.52 -14.35
CA ARG A 77 3.86 8.00 -13.90
C ARG A 77 4.85 6.86 -13.67
N LEU A 78 4.40 5.74 -13.06
CA LEU A 78 5.26 4.57 -12.86
C LEU A 78 5.70 4.02 -14.22
N PHE A 79 4.80 3.90 -15.19
CA PHE A 79 5.14 3.43 -16.53
C PHE A 79 6.13 4.37 -17.24
N LEU A 80 5.98 5.69 -17.12
CA LEU A 80 6.95 6.64 -17.64
C LEU A 80 8.35 6.47 -17.03
N ALA A 81 8.44 6.00 -15.79
CA ALA A 81 9.73 5.79 -15.13
C ALA A 81 10.40 4.45 -15.51
N VAL A 82 9.62 3.40 -15.84
CA VAL A 82 10.15 2.04 -16.04
C VAL A 82 9.93 1.50 -17.46
N GLY A 83 9.06 2.13 -18.27
CA GLY A 83 8.65 1.61 -19.57
C GLY A 83 9.81 1.50 -20.56
N ASP A 84 10.70 2.50 -20.62
CA ASP A 84 11.88 2.49 -21.50
C ASP A 84 12.87 1.36 -21.15
N ALA A 85 12.80 0.83 -19.92
CA ALA A 85 13.54 -0.37 -19.51
C ALA A 85 12.89 -1.68 -20.00
N GLY A 86 11.87 -1.62 -20.87
CA GLY A 86 11.13 -2.78 -21.39
C GLY A 86 10.29 -3.48 -20.32
N CYS A 87 9.64 -2.68 -19.48
CA CYS A 87 8.75 -3.16 -18.44
C CYS A 87 7.29 -2.87 -18.78
N CYS A 88 6.38 -3.73 -18.31
CA CYS A 88 4.96 -3.42 -18.18
C CYS A 88 4.57 -3.24 -16.71
N VAL A 89 3.51 -2.47 -16.47
CA VAL A 89 2.95 -2.24 -15.14
C VAL A 89 1.56 -2.88 -15.10
N LEU A 90 1.28 -3.65 -14.08
CA LEU A 90 0.00 -4.34 -13.88
C LEU A 90 -0.60 -3.96 -12.52
N LEU A 91 -1.89 -3.64 -12.50
CA LEU A 91 -2.69 -3.58 -11.29
C LEU A 91 -3.54 -4.83 -11.24
N CYS A 92 -3.39 -5.63 -10.20
CA CYS A 92 -4.05 -6.91 -10.03
C CYS A 92 -5.01 -6.87 -8.84
N ASP A 93 -6.08 -7.66 -8.90
CA ASP A 93 -6.98 -7.91 -7.78
C ASP A 93 -6.36 -8.86 -6.72
N ALA A 94 -7.12 -9.19 -5.68
CA ALA A 94 -6.67 -10.07 -4.60
C ALA A 94 -6.52 -11.55 -5.02
N GLU A 95 -7.10 -11.94 -6.13
CA GLU A 95 -7.00 -13.26 -6.75
C GLU A 95 -5.80 -13.36 -7.70
N GLY A 96 -5.05 -12.25 -7.90
CA GLY A 96 -3.88 -12.18 -8.76
C GLY A 96 -4.21 -12.01 -10.24
N VAL A 97 -5.38 -11.45 -10.55
CA VAL A 97 -5.81 -11.17 -11.91
C VAL A 97 -5.50 -9.72 -12.27
N PRO A 98 -4.65 -9.44 -13.27
CA PRO A 98 -4.49 -8.10 -13.81
C PRO A 98 -5.81 -7.54 -14.33
N VAL A 99 -6.23 -6.39 -13.78
CA VAL A 99 -7.44 -5.66 -14.21
C VAL A 99 -7.08 -4.44 -15.05
N GLU A 100 -5.88 -3.87 -14.84
CA GLU A 100 -5.33 -2.72 -15.55
C GLU A 100 -3.88 -2.97 -15.94
N ARG A 101 -3.47 -2.37 -17.07
CA ARG A 101 -2.10 -2.51 -17.60
C ARG A 101 -1.60 -1.20 -18.19
N ARG A 102 -0.29 -0.96 -18.04
CA ARG A 102 0.48 0.00 -18.84
C ARG A 102 1.66 -0.73 -19.49
N GLY A 103 1.90 -0.46 -20.76
CA GLY A 103 3.00 -1.04 -21.52
C GLY A 103 3.15 -0.33 -22.86
N ALA A 104 4.33 -0.44 -23.47
CA ALA A 104 4.54 0.06 -24.82
C ALA A 104 3.81 -0.83 -25.83
N ALA A 105 3.13 -0.22 -26.80
CA ALA A 105 2.40 -0.95 -27.84
C ALA A 105 3.31 -1.88 -28.68
N THR A 106 4.59 -1.52 -28.81
CA THR A 106 5.61 -2.34 -29.49
C THR A 106 5.87 -3.68 -28.81
N ASP A 107 5.58 -3.77 -27.50
CA ASP A 107 5.86 -4.94 -26.68
C ASP A 107 4.59 -5.76 -26.37
N ASP A 108 3.42 -5.29 -26.80
CA ASP A 108 2.11 -5.88 -26.46
C ASP A 108 2.02 -7.36 -26.84
N GLU A 109 2.46 -7.75 -28.04
CA GLU A 109 2.45 -9.16 -28.45
C GLU A 109 3.31 -10.04 -27.54
N THR A 110 4.47 -9.51 -27.13
CA THR A 110 5.38 -10.22 -26.22
C THR A 110 4.75 -10.40 -24.84
N PHE A 111 4.22 -9.35 -24.25
CA PHE A 111 3.58 -9.44 -22.93
C PHE A 111 2.30 -10.25 -22.94
N HIS A 112 1.51 -10.18 -24.02
CA HIS A 112 0.33 -11.02 -24.19
C HIS A 112 0.71 -12.51 -24.25
N ARG A 113 1.76 -12.86 -24.97
CA ARG A 113 2.26 -14.23 -25.04
C ARG A 113 2.73 -14.77 -23.70
N TRP A 114 3.31 -13.92 -22.86
CA TRP A 114 3.69 -14.28 -21.50
C TRP A 114 2.52 -14.31 -20.51
N GLY A 115 1.31 -13.93 -20.92
CA GLY A 115 0.16 -13.81 -20.03
C GLY A 115 0.24 -12.61 -19.07
N LEU A 116 1.11 -11.63 -19.33
CA LEU A 116 1.18 -10.35 -18.58
C LEU A 116 0.13 -9.39 -19.16
N TRP A 117 -1.12 -9.83 -19.08
CA TRP A 117 -2.27 -9.22 -19.73
C TRP A 117 -3.53 -9.26 -18.85
N PRO A 118 -4.44 -8.27 -18.98
CA PRO A 118 -5.68 -8.30 -18.22
C PRO A 118 -6.47 -9.60 -18.40
N GLY A 119 -6.93 -10.18 -17.29
CA GLY A 119 -7.67 -11.44 -17.26
C GLY A 119 -6.83 -12.71 -17.08
N ALA A 120 -5.51 -12.64 -17.20
CA ALA A 120 -4.64 -13.78 -16.88
C ALA A 120 -4.62 -14.03 -15.36
N VAL A 121 -4.47 -15.28 -14.91
CA VAL A 121 -4.51 -15.63 -13.47
C VAL A 121 -3.11 -15.92 -12.99
N TRP A 122 -2.56 -15.03 -12.17
CA TRP A 122 -1.22 -15.11 -11.60
C TRP A 122 -1.21 -15.48 -10.10
N SER A 123 -2.28 -16.09 -9.59
CA SER A 123 -2.27 -16.59 -8.21
C SER A 123 -1.18 -17.66 -8.03
N GLU A 124 -0.60 -17.74 -6.83
CA GLU A 124 0.42 -18.76 -6.50
C GLU A 124 -0.14 -20.19 -6.63
N ALA A 125 -1.46 -20.36 -6.41
CA ALA A 125 -2.12 -21.66 -6.56
C ALA A 125 -2.19 -22.15 -8.00
N VAL A 126 -2.11 -21.25 -8.99
CA VAL A 126 -2.22 -21.57 -10.42
C VAL A 126 -0.86 -21.52 -11.12
N GLU A 127 -0.09 -20.45 -10.87
CA GLU A 127 1.18 -20.18 -11.56
C GLU A 127 2.41 -20.46 -10.68
N GLY A 128 2.22 -21.01 -9.48
CA GLY A 128 3.33 -21.22 -8.55
C GLY A 128 3.98 -19.91 -8.14
N THR A 129 5.24 -19.98 -7.72
CA THR A 129 6.01 -18.79 -7.34
C THR A 129 6.16 -17.84 -8.52
N ASN A 130 5.64 -16.65 -8.36
CA ASN A 130 5.73 -15.53 -9.29
C ASN A 130 5.60 -14.21 -8.50
N GLY A 131 5.85 -13.06 -9.12
CA GLY A 131 5.79 -11.78 -8.41
C GLY A 131 4.45 -11.54 -7.76
N ILE A 132 3.37 -11.54 -8.55
CA ILE A 132 2.01 -11.19 -8.13
C ILE A 132 1.50 -12.16 -7.06
N GLY A 133 1.45 -13.46 -7.37
CA GLY A 133 0.88 -14.47 -6.49
C GLY A 133 1.65 -14.59 -5.16
N THR A 134 2.98 -14.51 -5.21
CA THR A 134 3.80 -14.58 -4.00
C THR A 134 3.66 -13.32 -3.14
N ALA A 135 3.56 -12.11 -3.74
CA ALA A 135 3.31 -10.88 -2.98
C ALA A 135 1.98 -10.92 -2.24
N LEU A 136 0.92 -11.46 -2.88
CA LEU A 136 -0.40 -11.62 -2.28
C LEU A 136 -0.40 -12.65 -1.15
N ALA A 137 0.24 -13.82 -1.35
CA ALA A 137 0.34 -14.88 -0.36
C ALA A 137 1.14 -14.46 0.88
N GLU A 138 2.29 -13.81 0.67
CA GLU A 138 3.19 -13.34 1.73
C GLU A 138 2.75 -12.00 2.36
N LYS A 139 1.82 -11.27 1.71
CA LYS A 139 1.36 -9.92 2.09
C LYS A 139 2.50 -8.93 2.30
N ARG A 140 3.56 -9.04 1.50
CA ARG A 140 4.74 -8.20 1.52
C ARG A 140 5.34 -8.03 0.12
N PRO A 141 6.14 -6.97 -0.12
CA PRO A 141 6.83 -6.80 -1.39
C PRO A 141 7.75 -7.99 -1.70
N VAL A 142 7.79 -8.39 -2.96
CA VAL A 142 8.70 -9.42 -3.45
C VAL A 142 9.25 -9.03 -4.82
N THR A 143 10.48 -9.47 -5.10
CA THR A 143 11.04 -9.53 -6.44
C THR A 143 11.35 -10.99 -6.75
N ILE A 144 10.77 -11.50 -7.83
CA ILE A 144 11.01 -12.84 -8.36
C ILE A 144 11.75 -12.68 -9.68
N HIS A 145 13.01 -13.09 -9.71
CA HIS A 145 13.90 -12.89 -10.85
C HIS A 145 14.22 -14.22 -11.51
N ARG A 146 13.90 -14.38 -12.79
CA ARG A 146 14.29 -15.49 -13.66
C ARG A 146 14.01 -16.87 -13.04
N ASP A 147 15.08 -17.64 -12.76
CA ASP A 147 15.03 -19.01 -12.22
C ASP A 147 14.44 -19.11 -10.81
N GLN A 148 14.10 -17.98 -10.19
CA GLN A 148 13.29 -17.95 -8.98
C GLN A 148 11.79 -18.21 -9.23
N HIS A 149 11.29 -18.05 -10.48
CA HIS A 149 9.94 -18.46 -10.84
C HIS A 149 9.78 -19.98 -10.71
N PHE A 150 8.59 -20.42 -10.29
CA PHE A 150 8.34 -21.84 -10.11
C PHE A 150 8.31 -22.61 -11.44
N HIS A 151 7.57 -22.12 -12.43
CA HIS A 151 7.52 -22.78 -13.73
C HIS A 151 8.73 -22.42 -14.59
N ALA A 152 9.36 -23.45 -15.17
CA ALA A 152 10.48 -23.30 -16.10
C ALA A 152 10.16 -22.37 -17.27
N ARG A 153 8.89 -22.36 -17.75
CA ARG A 153 8.43 -21.45 -18.80
C ARG A 153 8.47 -19.98 -18.41
N ASN A 154 8.46 -19.64 -17.12
CA ASN A 154 8.46 -18.28 -16.62
C ASN A 154 9.86 -17.74 -16.25
N THR A 155 10.92 -18.57 -16.42
CA THR A 155 12.29 -18.17 -16.06
C THR A 155 12.89 -17.06 -16.93
N GLY A 156 12.21 -16.66 -17.99
CA GLY A 156 12.56 -15.47 -18.77
C GLY A 156 12.07 -14.15 -18.16
N LEU A 157 11.21 -14.21 -17.14
CA LEU A 157 10.60 -13.04 -16.51
C LEU A 157 11.39 -12.53 -15.31
N SER A 158 11.24 -11.24 -15.06
CA SER A 158 11.63 -10.58 -13.81
C SER A 158 10.46 -9.74 -13.35
N CYS A 159 9.91 -10.06 -12.18
CA CYS A 159 8.69 -9.48 -11.64
C CYS A 159 8.97 -8.84 -10.29
N THR A 160 8.53 -7.62 -10.09
CA THR A 160 8.61 -6.91 -8.81
C THR A 160 7.21 -6.46 -8.41
N SER A 161 6.69 -7.02 -7.32
CA SER A 161 5.31 -6.83 -6.90
C SER A 161 5.22 -6.29 -5.48
N HIS A 162 4.24 -5.44 -5.24
CA HIS A 162 3.90 -4.87 -3.94
C HIS A 162 2.40 -5.07 -3.66
N PRO A 163 2.02 -5.66 -2.51
CA PRO A 163 0.61 -5.78 -2.14
C PRO A 163 0.00 -4.40 -1.92
N ILE A 164 -1.26 -4.21 -2.33
CA ILE A 164 -2.03 -2.99 -2.15
C ILE A 164 -3.21 -3.26 -1.23
N HIS A 165 -3.48 -2.32 -0.32
CA HIS A 165 -4.58 -2.40 0.63
C HIS A 165 -5.65 -1.35 0.32
N ASP A 166 -6.90 -1.72 0.53
CA ASP A 166 -8.05 -0.85 0.41
C ASP A 166 -8.06 0.24 1.52
N PRO A 167 -8.97 1.22 1.45
CA PRO A 167 -9.10 2.26 2.48
C PRO A 167 -9.40 1.73 3.89
N LEU A 168 -9.87 0.50 4.03
CA LEU A 168 -10.13 -0.16 5.31
C LEU A 168 -8.93 -0.98 5.82
N GLY A 169 -7.82 -1.01 5.05
CA GLY A 169 -6.60 -1.74 5.40
C GLY A 169 -6.62 -3.23 5.05
N ARG A 170 -7.60 -3.70 4.27
CA ARG A 170 -7.70 -5.07 3.77
C ARG A 170 -6.88 -5.21 2.49
N LEU A 171 -6.35 -6.41 2.25
CA LEU A 171 -5.64 -6.71 1.00
C LEU A 171 -6.62 -6.58 -0.18
N ALA A 172 -6.34 -5.66 -1.09
CA ALA A 172 -7.16 -5.40 -2.27
C ALA A 172 -6.56 -6.00 -3.55
N GLY A 173 -5.24 -6.18 -3.57
CA GLY A 173 -4.56 -6.67 -4.76
C GLY A 173 -3.06 -6.46 -4.72
N ALA A 174 -2.44 -6.37 -5.88
CA ALA A 174 -1.01 -6.09 -6.03
C ALA A 174 -0.73 -5.13 -7.19
N LEU A 175 0.31 -4.31 -7.02
CA LEU A 175 0.95 -3.58 -8.11
C LEU A 175 2.19 -4.34 -8.52
N ASP A 176 2.32 -4.63 -9.81
CA ASP A 176 3.43 -5.38 -10.37
C ASP A 176 4.12 -4.60 -11.51
N VAL A 177 5.43 -4.73 -11.57
CA VAL A 177 6.26 -4.34 -12.72
C VAL A 177 7.01 -5.57 -13.19
N SER A 178 6.70 -6.01 -14.40
CA SER A 178 7.29 -7.19 -15.02
C SER A 178 8.05 -6.84 -16.30
N SER A 179 9.13 -7.56 -16.53
CA SER A 179 9.94 -7.47 -17.75
C SER A 179 10.37 -8.86 -18.21
N CYS A 180 10.46 -9.03 -19.52
CA CYS A 180 11.03 -10.21 -20.18
C CYS A 180 12.42 -9.94 -20.79
N ARG A 181 13.07 -8.84 -20.44
CA ARG A 181 14.42 -8.48 -20.93
C ARG A 181 15.50 -9.27 -20.18
N ALA A 182 16.48 -9.73 -20.96
CA ALA A 182 17.58 -10.52 -20.43
C ALA A 182 18.70 -9.68 -19.77
N ASP A 183 18.72 -8.38 -19.98
CA ASP A 183 19.78 -7.46 -19.58
C ASP A 183 19.50 -6.70 -18.27
N GLN A 184 18.45 -7.07 -17.52
CA GLN A 184 18.16 -6.46 -16.23
C GLN A 184 19.22 -6.84 -15.19
N THR A 185 19.79 -5.82 -14.55
CA THR A 185 20.78 -5.96 -13.47
C THR A 185 20.10 -5.90 -12.09
N GLU A 186 20.77 -6.41 -11.05
CA GLU A 186 20.29 -6.29 -9.66
C GLU A 186 20.06 -4.84 -9.24
N ALA A 187 20.90 -3.91 -9.68
CA ALA A 187 20.74 -2.49 -9.41
C ALA A 187 19.43 -1.94 -10.02
N MET A 188 19.10 -2.33 -11.24
CA MET A 188 17.83 -1.96 -11.88
C MET A 188 16.63 -2.55 -11.11
N LEU A 189 16.72 -3.81 -10.69
CA LEU A 189 15.66 -4.44 -9.88
C LEU A 189 15.43 -3.69 -8.57
N GLY A 190 16.49 -3.24 -7.90
CA GLY A 190 16.40 -2.42 -6.69
C GLY A 190 15.70 -1.07 -6.93
N LEU A 191 16.01 -0.39 -8.03
CA LEU A 191 15.35 0.87 -8.42
C LEU A 191 13.87 0.63 -8.75
N ILE A 192 13.54 -0.40 -9.51
CA ILE A 192 12.17 -0.79 -9.82
C ILE A 192 11.39 -1.10 -8.53
N ALA A 193 12.00 -1.85 -7.61
CA ALA A 193 11.36 -2.18 -6.33
C ALA A 193 11.03 -0.94 -5.50
N ALA A 194 11.92 0.05 -5.45
CA ALA A 194 11.66 1.33 -4.80
C ALA A 194 10.52 2.09 -5.48
N ALA A 195 10.53 2.17 -6.81
CA ALA A 195 9.48 2.86 -7.58
C ALA A 195 8.10 2.19 -7.41
N VAL A 196 8.04 0.85 -7.43
CA VAL A 196 6.80 0.09 -7.22
C VAL A 196 6.27 0.31 -5.80
N ALA A 197 7.15 0.29 -4.79
CA ALA A 197 6.76 0.55 -3.41
C ALA A 197 6.22 1.97 -3.21
N ASP A 198 6.83 2.98 -3.83
CA ASP A 198 6.34 4.37 -3.78
C ASP A 198 4.99 4.51 -4.49
N ALA A 199 4.84 3.90 -5.66
CA ALA A 199 3.60 3.90 -6.41
C ALA A 199 2.46 3.20 -5.64
N ALA A 200 2.71 2.03 -5.04
CA ALA A 200 1.73 1.32 -4.22
C ALA A 200 1.24 2.18 -3.04
N ARG A 201 2.18 2.84 -2.33
CA ARG A 201 1.84 3.78 -1.25
C ARG A 201 1.00 4.96 -1.74
N ALA A 202 1.32 5.49 -2.92
CA ALA A 202 0.58 6.60 -3.53
C ALA A 202 -0.85 6.19 -3.92
N ILE A 203 -1.04 5.00 -4.52
CA ILE A 203 -2.36 4.44 -4.85
C ILE A 203 -3.21 4.29 -3.59
N GLU A 204 -2.69 3.64 -2.56
CA GLU A 204 -3.39 3.46 -1.29
C GLU A 204 -3.76 4.80 -0.63
N ALA A 205 -2.86 5.79 -0.66
CA ALA A 205 -3.14 7.12 -0.10
C ALA A 205 -4.21 7.87 -0.90
N GLN A 206 -4.21 7.73 -2.23
CA GLN A 206 -5.22 8.33 -3.09
C GLN A 206 -6.58 7.67 -2.90
N ALA A 207 -6.64 6.34 -2.86
CA ALA A 207 -7.87 5.59 -2.59
C ALA A 207 -8.44 5.95 -1.22
N PHE A 208 -7.60 6.08 -0.20
CA PHE A 208 -8.01 6.49 1.14
C PHE A 208 -8.64 7.89 1.14
N ARG A 209 -8.01 8.87 0.48
CA ARG A 209 -8.56 10.23 0.38
C ARG A 209 -9.88 10.28 -0.38
N GLN A 210 -10.03 9.47 -1.42
CA GLN A 210 -11.28 9.39 -2.18
C GLN A 210 -12.40 8.75 -1.36
N ALA A 211 -12.11 7.69 -0.62
CA ALA A 211 -13.09 7.00 0.21
C ALA A 211 -13.58 7.86 1.39
N PHE A 212 -12.71 8.74 1.91
CA PHE A 212 -13.02 9.62 3.03
C PHE A 212 -13.00 11.10 2.64
N ALA A 213 -13.59 11.43 1.48
CA ALA A 213 -13.57 12.80 0.92
C ALA A 213 -14.19 13.86 1.85
N GLU A 214 -15.19 13.49 2.65
CA GLU A 214 -15.88 14.37 3.60
C GLU A 214 -15.16 14.50 4.96
N ALA A 215 -14.12 13.69 5.19
CA ALA A 215 -13.37 13.68 6.44
C ALA A 215 -12.08 14.51 6.32
N ARG A 216 -11.62 15.02 7.44
CA ARG A 216 -10.29 15.63 7.56
C ARG A 216 -9.25 14.52 7.58
N ILE A 217 -8.32 14.55 6.65
CA ILE A 217 -7.21 13.58 6.61
C ILE A 217 -6.05 14.09 7.47
N VAL A 218 -5.65 13.31 8.46
CA VAL A 218 -4.59 13.63 9.42
C VAL A 218 -3.47 12.61 9.30
N LEU A 219 -2.22 13.07 9.40
CA LEU A 219 -1.05 12.21 9.49
C LEU A 219 -0.85 11.85 10.97
N ALA A 220 -0.78 10.55 11.26
CA ALA A 220 -0.62 10.07 12.63
C ALA A 220 0.86 9.96 13.03
N GLY A 221 1.25 10.70 14.08
CA GLY A 221 2.45 10.56 14.90
C GLY A 221 3.79 10.41 14.16
N ASP A 222 4.79 9.84 14.85
CA ASP A 222 6.16 9.56 14.39
C ASP A 222 6.28 8.64 13.16
N ALA A 223 5.16 8.19 12.61
CA ALA A 223 5.11 7.46 11.34
C ALA A 223 5.63 8.31 10.16
N ALA A 224 5.71 9.62 10.30
CA ALA A 224 6.36 10.52 9.34
C ALA A 224 7.86 10.18 9.15
N GLU A 225 8.55 9.73 10.19
CA GLU A 225 9.96 9.36 10.14
C GLU A 225 10.23 8.05 9.41
N ARG A 226 9.22 7.18 9.24
CA ARG A 226 9.38 5.85 8.62
C ARG A 226 8.86 5.76 7.19
N ASN A 227 8.65 6.89 6.51
CA ASN A 227 8.24 6.95 5.10
C ASN A 227 6.91 6.20 4.76
N THR A 228 6.10 5.86 5.76
CA THR A 228 4.78 5.25 5.60
C THR A 228 3.73 6.24 6.06
N ALA A 229 2.98 6.81 5.11
CA ALA A 229 1.89 7.73 5.42
C ALA A 229 0.81 7.01 6.25
N ALA A 230 0.93 7.07 7.58
CA ALA A 230 -0.09 6.61 8.50
C ALA A 230 -1.23 7.64 8.52
N LEU A 231 -2.22 7.46 7.64
CA LEU A 231 -3.33 8.38 7.49
C LEU A 231 -4.51 7.94 8.35
N LEU A 232 -5.13 8.93 8.99
CA LEU A 232 -6.42 8.85 9.66
C LEU A 232 -7.43 9.74 8.96
N ALA A 233 -8.66 9.30 8.86
CA ALA A 233 -9.80 10.10 8.48
C ALA A 233 -10.59 10.46 9.74
N VAL A 234 -10.77 11.74 9.99
CA VAL A 234 -11.40 12.30 11.19
C VAL A 234 -12.60 13.13 10.77
N ASP A 235 -13.74 12.86 11.36
CA ASP A 235 -14.98 13.58 11.03
C ASP A 235 -15.05 14.97 11.70
N ARG A 236 -16.16 15.67 11.49
CA ARG A 236 -16.42 17.00 12.09
C ARG A 236 -16.56 16.99 13.61
N HIS A 237 -16.76 15.82 14.22
CA HIS A 237 -16.89 15.63 15.66
C HIS A 237 -15.58 15.18 16.32
N ASP A 238 -14.47 15.19 15.55
CA ASP A 238 -13.13 14.75 15.97
C ASP A 238 -13.05 13.25 16.27
N LEU A 239 -13.94 12.46 15.63
CA LEU A 239 -13.93 11.01 15.72
C LEU A 239 -13.21 10.38 14.52
N VAL A 240 -12.45 9.34 14.76
CA VAL A 240 -11.79 8.55 13.73
C VAL A 240 -12.83 7.71 13.00
N VAL A 241 -13.04 8.00 11.70
CA VAL A 241 -13.97 7.27 10.83
C VAL A 241 -13.26 6.33 9.86
N GLY A 242 -11.94 6.44 9.78
CA GLY A 242 -11.11 5.57 8.95
C GLY A 242 -9.64 5.66 9.34
N ALA A 243 -8.93 4.56 9.13
CA ALA A 243 -7.48 4.49 9.37
C ALA A 243 -6.83 3.60 8.32
N LYS A 244 -5.81 4.12 7.63
CA LYS A 244 -4.98 3.34 6.70
C LYS A 244 -4.23 2.23 7.45
N ARG A 245 -3.91 1.12 6.79
CA ARG A 245 -3.22 -0.04 7.39
C ARG A 245 -2.00 0.37 8.26
N ALA A 246 -1.17 1.28 7.79
CA ALA A 246 0.00 1.74 8.55
C ALA A 246 -0.40 2.40 9.88
N ALA A 247 -1.45 3.24 9.89
CA ALA A 247 -1.98 3.85 11.11
C ALA A 247 -2.63 2.81 12.03
N ARG A 248 -3.38 1.85 11.47
CA ARG A 248 -3.98 0.75 12.23
C ARG A 248 -2.92 -0.05 13.00
N LEU A 249 -1.82 -0.40 12.35
CA LEU A 249 -0.73 -1.15 12.96
C LEU A 249 0.04 -0.31 14.00
N ALA A 250 0.37 0.93 13.68
CA ALA A 250 1.16 1.80 14.57
C ALA A 250 0.39 2.20 15.84
N LEU A 251 -0.92 2.41 15.74
CA LEU A 251 -1.77 2.94 16.82
C LEU A 251 -2.75 1.89 17.37
N SER A 252 -2.63 0.62 16.96
CA SER A 252 -3.51 -0.47 17.39
C SER A 252 -5.00 -0.14 17.17
N ILE A 253 -5.35 0.45 16.01
CA ILE A 253 -6.71 0.82 15.67
C ILE A 253 -7.40 -0.38 15.02
N THR A 254 -8.47 -0.86 15.65
CA THR A 254 -9.34 -1.91 15.13
C THR A 254 -10.68 -1.35 14.65
N ASP A 255 -11.46 -2.15 13.92
CA ASP A 255 -12.80 -1.75 13.48
C ASP A 255 -13.74 -1.54 14.66
N GLU A 256 -13.59 -2.33 15.75
CA GLU A 256 -14.35 -2.20 16.98
C GLU A 256 -14.07 -0.86 17.69
N ARG A 257 -12.82 -0.41 17.71
CA ARG A 257 -12.46 0.90 18.28
C ARG A 257 -13.06 2.03 17.47
N ILE A 258 -13.04 1.95 16.13
CA ILE A 258 -13.68 2.94 15.26
C ILE A 258 -15.20 2.94 15.49
N ALA A 259 -15.84 1.77 15.51
CA ALA A 259 -17.25 1.64 15.79
C ALA A 259 -17.63 2.13 17.20
N GLY A 260 -16.71 2.01 18.17
CA GLY A 260 -16.81 2.55 19.52
C GLY A 260 -16.60 4.05 19.65
N GLN A 261 -16.61 4.80 18.53
CA GLN A 261 -16.42 6.27 18.52
C GLN A 261 -15.05 6.72 19.03
N LEU A 262 -13.98 6.14 18.49
CA LEU A 262 -12.60 6.47 18.83
C LEU A 262 -12.31 7.96 18.59
N ALA A 263 -11.98 8.72 19.63
CA ALA A 263 -11.59 10.12 19.48
C ALA A 263 -10.19 10.23 18.86
N ALA A 264 -9.99 11.21 17.97
CA ALA A 264 -8.69 11.44 17.33
C ALA A 264 -7.60 11.80 18.35
N SER A 265 -7.96 12.50 19.43
CA SER A 265 -7.06 12.84 20.54
C SER A 265 -6.49 11.63 21.26
N GLU A 266 -7.24 10.53 21.38
CA GLU A 266 -6.76 9.29 22.01
C GLU A 266 -5.60 8.63 21.27
N VAL A 267 -5.48 8.85 19.97
CA VAL A 267 -4.48 8.20 19.10
C VAL A 267 -3.41 9.16 18.58
N LEU A 268 -3.65 10.46 18.59
CA LEU A 268 -2.70 11.46 18.10
C LEU A 268 -1.79 12.05 19.20
N GLY A 269 -1.84 11.49 20.42
CA GLY A 269 -0.92 11.87 21.48
C GLY A 269 -1.40 13.02 22.36
N GLY A 270 -2.68 13.26 22.43
CA GLY A 270 -3.27 13.99 23.54
C GLY A 270 -3.19 13.10 24.80
N ALA A 271 -2.13 13.16 25.54
CA ALA A 271 -2.01 12.49 26.86
C ALA A 271 -2.89 13.18 27.90
N GLY A 272 -4.18 13.36 27.61
CA GLY A 272 -5.12 14.00 28.48
C GLY A 272 -6.54 13.57 28.10
N GLY A 273 -7.28 13.05 29.05
CA GLY A 273 -8.70 12.78 28.87
C GLY A 273 -9.48 14.05 28.44
N ILE A 274 -10.79 13.92 28.24
CA ILE A 274 -11.72 15.00 27.78
C ILE A 274 -11.43 16.37 28.42
N GLU A 275 -10.99 16.40 29.68
CA GLU A 275 -10.59 17.63 30.38
C GLU A 275 -9.33 18.29 29.79
N ALA A 276 -8.31 17.51 29.40
CA ALA A 276 -7.09 18.07 28.81
C ALA A 276 -7.33 18.54 27.37
N ASP A 277 -8.16 17.84 26.60
CA ASP A 277 -8.57 18.24 25.26
C ASP A 277 -9.39 19.53 25.28
N LEU A 278 -10.30 19.67 26.26
CA LEU A 278 -11.08 20.88 26.47
C LEU A 278 -10.16 22.07 26.84
N LEU A 279 -9.15 21.81 27.68
CA LEU A 279 -8.17 22.78 28.09
C LEU A 279 -7.29 23.24 26.91
N GLU A 280 -6.87 22.30 26.07
CA GLU A 280 -6.07 22.57 24.87
C GLU A 280 -6.87 23.32 23.80
N ALA A 281 -8.12 22.95 23.57
CA ALA A 281 -9.03 23.67 22.68
C ALA A 281 -9.29 25.10 23.16
N GLU A 282 -9.50 25.28 24.46
CA GLU A 282 -9.64 26.59 25.08
C GLU A 282 -8.36 27.43 24.97
N ARG A 283 -7.19 26.81 25.22
CA ARG A 283 -5.87 27.43 25.04
C ARG A 283 -5.66 27.89 23.60
N GLY A 284 -6.02 27.05 22.61
CA GLY A 284 -5.93 27.36 21.20
C GLY A 284 -6.85 28.51 20.80
N ALA A 285 -8.09 28.54 21.28
CA ALA A 285 -9.04 29.62 21.03
C ALA A 285 -8.56 30.96 21.57
N VAL A 286 -8.05 30.96 22.80
CA VAL A 286 -7.52 32.17 23.44
C VAL A 286 -6.27 32.69 22.72
N ARG A 287 -5.31 31.82 22.34
CA ARG A 287 -4.13 32.21 21.55
C ARG A 287 -4.50 32.85 20.22
N ARG A 288 -5.45 32.24 19.48
CA ARG A 288 -5.91 32.78 18.20
C ARG A 288 -6.59 34.14 18.36
N ALA A 289 -7.40 34.31 19.40
CA ALA A 289 -8.06 35.59 19.67
C ALA A 289 -7.05 36.70 20.02
N LEU A 290 -6.03 36.40 20.82
CA LEU A 290 -4.94 37.34 21.12
C LEU A 290 -4.16 37.69 19.86
N ALA A 291 -3.74 36.72 19.08
CA ALA A 291 -2.96 36.92 17.85
C ALA A 291 -3.71 37.80 16.83
N ARG A 292 -5.03 37.54 16.62
CA ARG A 292 -5.88 38.34 15.71
C ARG A 292 -6.11 39.78 16.17
N ASN A 293 -5.92 40.05 17.46
CA ASN A 293 -6.14 41.37 18.05
C ASN A 293 -4.81 42.01 18.52
N GLY A 294 -3.66 41.61 17.96
CA GLY A 294 -2.34 42.19 18.26
C GLY A 294 -1.97 42.16 19.74
N GLY A 295 -2.37 41.11 20.48
CA GLY A 295 -2.13 41.00 21.92
C GLY A 295 -3.08 41.81 22.82
N ASN A 296 -4.03 42.57 22.25
CA ASN A 296 -4.97 43.39 23.03
C ASN A 296 -6.00 42.51 23.74
N VAL A 297 -5.81 42.29 25.03
CA VAL A 297 -6.67 41.45 25.87
C VAL A 297 -8.15 41.91 25.88
N SER A 298 -8.39 43.23 25.87
CA SER A 298 -9.79 43.76 25.86
C SER A 298 -10.49 43.47 24.53
N ALA A 299 -9.79 43.58 23.39
CA ALA A 299 -10.33 43.25 22.07
C ALA A 299 -10.52 41.76 21.92
N ALA A 300 -9.56 40.92 22.37
CA ALA A 300 -9.65 39.49 22.38
C ALA A 300 -10.80 38.95 23.25
N ALA A 301 -11.05 39.56 24.40
CA ALA A 301 -12.18 39.20 25.26
C ALA A 301 -13.52 39.46 24.56
N ARG A 302 -13.69 40.62 23.87
CA ARG A 302 -14.87 40.89 23.05
C ARG A 302 -15.06 39.89 21.91
N ALA A 303 -13.95 39.54 21.21
CA ALA A 303 -13.98 38.57 20.13
C ALA A 303 -14.39 37.16 20.59
N LEU A 304 -14.08 36.81 21.84
CA LEU A 304 -14.46 35.55 22.47
C LEU A 304 -15.79 35.56 23.19
N GLY A 305 -16.52 36.72 23.20
CA GLY A 305 -17.79 36.86 23.91
C GLY A 305 -17.69 36.75 25.43
N VAL A 306 -16.52 37.06 26.01
CA VAL A 306 -16.28 36.96 27.47
C VAL A 306 -15.86 38.31 28.04
N SER A 307 -16.02 38.51 29.37
CA SER A 307 -15.54 39.74 30.02
C SER A 307 -13.97 39.72 30.09
N ARG A 308 -13.39 40.92 30.11
CA ARG A 308 -11.94 41.11 30.29
C ARG A 308 -11.41 40.36 31.54
N ALA A 309 -12.14 40.43 32.66
CA ALA A 309 -11.77 39.74 33.89
C ALA A 309 -11.79 38.19 33.71
N THR A 310 -12.79 37.70 32.99
CA THR A 310 -12.88 36.26 32.65
C THR A 310 -11.71 35.84 31.78
N LEU A 311 -11.32 36.62 30.76
CA LEU A 311 -10.19 36.32 29.92
C LEU A 311 -8.86 36.35 30.72
N HIS A 312 -8.67 37.31 31.64
CA HIS A 312 -7.49 37.33 32.51
C HIS A 312 -7.40 36.06 33.37
N ARG A 313 -8.49 35.58 33.97
CA ARG A 313 -8.49 34.31 34.74
C ARG A 313 -8.17 33.11 33.86
N LYS A 314 -8.69 33.08 32.62
CA LYS A 314 -8.39 32.04 31.64
C LYS A 314 -6.90 32.06 31.25
N LEU A 315 -6.31 33.23 30.98
CA LEU A 315 -4.88 33.38 30.68
C LEU A 315 -4.02 32.82 31.78
N HIS A 316 -4.35 33.10 33.04
CA HIS A 316 -3.63 32.55 34.21
C HIS A 316 -3.78 31.05 34.30
N ARG A 317 -5.01 30.51 34.21
CA ARG A 317 -5.27 29.07 34.31
C ARG A 317 -4.62 28.28 33.17
N LEU A 318 -4.55 28.86 31.98
CA LEU A 318 -4.00 28.21 30.76
C LEU A 318 -2.46 28.43 30.65
N GLY A 319 -1.81 29.09 31.62
CA GLY A 319 -0.37 29.35 31.57
C GLY A 319 0.05 30.28 30.42
N LEU A 320 -0.84 31.17 29.97
CA LEU A 320 -0.61 32.15 28.91
C LEU A 320 -0.38 33.57 29.43
N ALA A 321 -0.39 33.78 30.75
CA ALA A 321 -0.07 35.04 31.40
C ALA A 321 1.45 35.21 31.40
N GLY A 322 1.99 36.07 30.52
CA GLY A 322 3.43 36.38 30.48
C GLY A 322 4.17 35.95 29.22
N ALA A 323 3.47 35.45 28.16
CA ALA A 323 4.13 35.27 26.88
C ALA A 323 4.47 36.65 26.28
N PRO A 324 5.71 36.93 25.88
CA PRO A 324 6.08 38.19 25.23
C PRO A 324 5.35 38.27 23.89
N HIS A 325 4.88 39.45 23.53
CA HIS A 325 4.18 39.82 22.32
C HIS A 325 5.12 39.90 21.11
#